data_be0e95854fca65adda1510265e3cd526
#
_entry.id   be0e95854fca65adda1510265e3cd526
#
_cell.length_a   1.000
_cell.length_b   1.000
_cell.length_c   1.000
_cell.angle_alpha   90.00
_cell.angle_beta   90.00
_cell.angle_gamma   90.00
#
_symmetry.space_group_name_H-M   'P 1'
#
loop_
_entity.id
_entity.type
_entity.pdbx_description
1 polymer ?
#
loop_
_entity_poly.entity_id
_entity_poly.type
_entity_poly.pdbx_seq_one_letter_code
_entity_poly.pdbx_strand_id
1 'polypeptide(L)'
;MWLAQQIADALGVELEVVDMSFDGIIPAVQSSQVDIGIAAFTVTEERAQVIDFSEVYEKSPQAVIVKKGNEATYSTKESFAGQKVGAQKGTVQSLLIKNVLSDSELFELDKYPELGMEVAAGNIAALVVDSAVADALIKSNPDLALATFEFDPNEVNYGKAAVIAKGNEDFVAAVNEVITKVASDGSFQKAYDDAVALADSMGLEMD
;
A
#
# COMPACT_ATOMS: atom_id res chain seq x y z
N MET A 1 -5.95 -9.92 -6.13
CA MET A 1 -6.88 -10.94 -6.71
C MET A 1 -6.33 -12.36 -6.60
N TRP A 2 -5.14 -12.68 -7.16
CA TRP A 2 -4.62 -14.06 -7.17
C TRP A 2 -4.52 -14.69 -5.77
N LEU A 3 -3.95 -13.98 -4.78
CA LEU A 3 -3.84 -14.48 -3.39
C LEU A 3 -5.22 -14.79 -2.77
N ALA A 4 -6.21 -13.91 -2.99
CA ALA A 4 -7.57 -14.14 -2.51
C ALA A 4 -8.18 -15.41 -3.11
N GLN A 5 -7.92 -15.68 -4.41
CA GLN A 5 -8.38 -16.91 -5.06
C GLN A 5 -7.71 -18.15 -4.45
N GLN A 6 -6.39 -18.10 -4.16
CA GLN A 6 -5.69 -19.22 -3.52
C GLN A 6 -6.27 -19.53 -2.12
N ILE A 7 -6.66 -18.49 -1.38
CA ILE A 7 -7.31 -18.65 -0.05
C ILE A 7 -8.69 -19.30 -0.22
N ALA A 8 -9.52 -18.79 -1.13
CA ALA A 8 -10.85 -19.33 -1.39
C ALA A 8 -10.82 -20.80 -1.85
N ASP A 9 -9.89 -21.12 -2.79
CA ASP A 9 -9.69 -22.47 -3.29
C ASP A 9 -9.29 -23.45 -2.17
N ALA A 10 -8.38 -23.03 -1.27
CA ALA A 10 -7.91 -23.83 -0.15
C ALA A 10 -9.04 -24.09 0.88
N LEU A 11 -9.94 -23.14 1.05
CA LEU A 11 -11.09 -23.26 1.95
C LEU A 11 -12.30 -23.96 1.31
N GLY A 12 -12.26 -24.19 -0.01
CA GLY A 12 -13.37 -24.79 -0.75
C GLY A 12 -14.61 -23.90 -0.85
N VAL A 13 -14.42 -22.58 -0.91
CA VAL A 13 -15.48 -21.58 -1.00
C VAL A 13 -15.35 -20.76 -2.30
N GLU A 14 -16.42 -20.09 -2.70
CA GLU A 14 -16.44 -19.18 -3.82
C GLU A 14 -15.88 -17.81 -3.39
N LEU A 15 -15.05 -17.18 -4.23
CA LEU A 15 -14.53 -15.85 -4.00
C LEU A 15 -15.52 -14.80 -4.51
N GLU A 16 -16.01 -13.96 -3.61
CA GLU A 16 -16.69 -12.71 -3.96
C GLU A 16 -15.76 -11.53 -3.69
N VAL A 17 -15.61 -10.64 -4.66
CA VAL A 17 -14.76 -9.44 -4.55
C VAL A 17 -15.61 -8.20 -4.42
N VAL A 18 -15.40 -7.45 -3.32
CA VAL A 18 -16.06 -6.19 -3.07
C VAL A 18 -15.03 -5.07 -3.17
N ASP A 19 -15.22 -4.15 -4.13
CA ASP A 19 -14.40 -2.95 -4.28
C ASP A 19 -14.88 -1.83 -3.38
N MET A 20 -13.95 -1.20 -2.66
CA MET A 20 -14.23 -0.08 -1.75
C MET A 20 -13.00 0.77 -1.50
N SER A 21 -13.18 1.97 -0.92
CA SER A 21 -12.05 2.82 -0.50
C SER A 21 -11.19 2.13 0.57
N PHE A 22 -9.87 2.38 0.56
CA PHE A 22 -8.92 1.74 1.47
C PHE A 22 -9.29 1.94 2.95
N ASP A 23 -9.70 3.13 3.33
CA ASP A 23 -10.12 3.48 4.70
C ASP A 23 -11.45 2.81 5.12
N GLY A 24 -12.23 2.32 4.17
CA GLY A 24 -13.47 1.58 4.40
C GLY A 24 -13.26 0.10 4.70
N ILE A 25 -12.11 -0.50 4.34
CA ILE A 25 -11.92 -1.96 4.41
C ILE A 25 -11.91 -2.47 5.85
N ILE A 26 -11.14 -1.86 6.76
CA ILE A 26 -11.10 -2.29 8.17
C ILE A 26 -12.49 -2.23 8.83
N PRO A 27 -13.27 -1.14 8.71
CA PRO A 27 -14.66 -1.09 9.17
C PRO A 27 -15.55 -2.20 8.58
N ALA A 28 -15.39 -2.52 7.29
CA ALA A 28 -16.16 -3.58 6.64
C ALA A 28 -15.83 -4.98 7.19
N VAL A 29 -14.54 -5.25 7.44
CA VAL A 29 -14.07 -6.48 8.10
C VAL A 29 -14.62 -6.57 9.53
N GLN A 30 -14.54 -5.49 10.32
CA GLN A 30 -15.04 -5.44 11.70
C GLN A 30 -16.55 -5.69 11.80
N SER A 31 -17.31 -5.20 10.82
CA SER A 31 -18.78 -5.37 10.76
C SER A 31 -19.23 -6.66 10.05
N SER A 32 -18.29 -7.52 9.65
CA SER A 32 -18.53 -8.76 8.90
C SER A 32 -19.30 -8.52 7.58
N GLN A 33 -19.09 -7.37 6.96
CA GLN A 33 -19.56 -7.13 5.58
C GLN A 33 -18.68 -7.85 4.56
N VAL A 34 -17.40 -8.04 4.90
CA VAL A 34 -16.43 -8.86 4.19
C VAL A 34 -15.66 -9.71 5.21
N ASP A 35 -15.20 -10.89 4.81
CA ASP A 35 -14.50 -11.82 5.71
C ASP A 35 -13.01 -11.48 5.85
N ILE A 36 -12.41 -10.89 4.81
CA ILE A 36 -10.97 -10.59 4.73
C ILE A 36 -10.74 -9.34 3.89
N GLY A 37 -9.76 -8.53 4.29
CA GLY A 37 -9.26 -7.40 3.50
C GLY A 37 -7.83 -7.68 3.01
N ILE A 38 -7.61 -7.66 1.69
CA ILE A 38 -6.29 -7.85 1.06
C ILE A 38 -6.00 -6.63 0.19
N ALA A 39 -5.33 -5.63 0.78
CA ALA A 39 -5.05 -4.34 0.15
C ALA A 39 -3.71 -3.76 0.63
N ALA A 40 -2.68 -4.59 0.74
CA ALA A 40 -1.35 -4.19 1.18
C ALA A 40 -1.33 -3.46 2.55
N PHE A 41 -2.10 -3.94 3.52
CA PHE A 41 -2.11 -3.35 4.84
C PHE A 41 -0.78 -3.54 5.57
N THR A 42 -0.14 -2.44 5.94
CA THR A 42 0.99 -2.48 6.85
C THR A 42 0.52 -2.85 8.26
N VAL A 43 1.20 -3.79 8.89
CA VAL A 43 0.95 -4.18 10.26
C VAL A 43 1.34 -3.04 11.20
N THR A 44 0.38 -2.54 11.98
CA THR A 44 0.63 -1.52 13.02
C THR A 44 -0.03 -1.93 14.34
N GLU A 45 0.53 -1.49 15.45
CA GLU A 45 -0.02 -1.78 16.79
C GLU A 45 -1.45 -1.22 16.94
N GLU A 46 -1.72 -0.04 16.39
CA GLU A 46 -3.04 0.59 16.42
C GLU A 46 -4.08 -0.28 15.71
N ARG A 47 -3.79 -0.72 14.49
CA ARG A 47 -4.69 -1.62 13.74
C ARG A 47 -4.86 -2.97 14.43
N ALA A 48 -3.77 -3.53 15.00
CA ALA A 48 -3.81 -4.80 15.72
C ALA A 48 -4.68 -4.79 16.99
N GLN A 49 -5.04 -3.62 17.50
CA GLN A 49 -6.02 -3.53 18.60
C GLN A 49 -7.44 -3.89 18.14
N VAL A 50 -7.77 -3.67 16.89
CA VAL A 50 -9.15 -3.75 16.39
C VAL A 50 -9.38 -4.82 15.32
N ILE A 51 -8.34 -5.36 14.70
CA ILE A 51 -8.37 -6.47 13.73
C ILE A 51 -7.22 -7.44 14.01
N ASP A 52 -7.29 -8.64 13.43
CA ASP A 52 -6.18 -9.57 13.37
C ASP A 52 -5.50 -9.51 12.00
N PHE A 53 -4.20 -9.76 11.97
CA PHE A 53 -3.39 -9.81 10.77
C PHE A 53 -3.02 -11.24 10.40
N SER A 54 -2.93 -11.51 9.11
CA SER A 54 -2.23 -12.70 8.61
C SER A 54 -0.72 -12.57 8.81
N GLU A 55 0.01 -13.64 8.46
CA GLU A 55 1.44 -13.56 8.13
C GLU A 55 1.67 -12.50 7.03
N VAL A 56 2.88 -11.93 7.03
CA VAL A 56 3.29 -10.96 6.01
C VAL A 56 3.51 -11.67 4.68
N TYR A 57 2.74 -11.29 3.65
CA TYR A 57 2.85 -11.87 2.30
C TYR A 57 3.76 -11.08 1.36
N GLU A 58 4.07 -9.81 1.68
CA GLU A 58 4.92 -8.93 0.88
C GLU A 58 5.66 -7.94 1.78
N LYS A 59 6.82 -7.46 1.32
CA LYS A 59 7.56 -6.34 1.91
C LYS A 59 7.88 -5.33 0.83
N SER A 60 7.49 -4.09 1.02
CA SER A 60 7.73 -3.00 0.09
C SER A 60 8.23 -1.77 0.85
N PRO A 61 9.41 -1.22 0.50
CA PRO A 61 9.89 0.03 1.09
C PRO A 61 8.96 1.19 0.75
N GLN A 62 9.04 2.26 1.54
CA GLN A 62 8.35 3.50 1.26
C GLN A 62 9.19 4.37 0.34
N ALA A 63 8.52 5.08 -0.56
CA ALA A 63 9.13 5.99 -1.52
C ALA A 63 8.44 7.35 -1.48
N VAL A 64 9.16 8.36 -1.94
CA VAL A 64 8.61 9.72 -2.10
C VAL A 64 8.68 10.10 -3.57
N ILE A 65 7.53 10.39 -4.16
CA ILE A 65 7.38 10.89 -5.52
C ILE A 65 7.34 12.41 -5.47
N VAL A 66 8.03 13.02 -6.41
CA VAL A 66 8.06 14.48 -6.62
C VAL A 66 7.86 14.81 -8.10
N LYS A 67 7.60 16.07 -8.40
CA LYS A 67 7.62 16.53 -9.78
C LYS A 67 9.04 16.39 -10.34
N LYS A 68 9.16 15.86 -11.54
CA LYS A 68 10.43 15.70 -12.26
C LYS A 68 11.20 17.01 -12.32
N GLY A 69 12.49 16.95 -11.99
CA GLY A 69 13.38 18.09 -11.84
C GLY A 69 13.52 18.59 -10.41
N ASN A 70 12.70 18.08 -9.47
CA ASN A 70 12.76 18.43 -8.04
C ASN A 70 13.40 17.34 -7.16
N GLU A 71 13.96 16.28 -7.76
CA GLU A 71 14.46 15.09 -7.06
C GLU A 71 15.47 15.45 -5.95
N ALA A 72 16.43 16.31 -6.29
CA ALA A 72 17.46 16.76 -5.36
C ALA A 72 16.99 17.86 -4.39
N THR A 73 15.87 18.53 -4.68
CA THR A 73 15.28 19.53 -3.78
C THR A 73 14.76 18.88 -2.52
N TYR A 74 14.19 17.67 -2.66
CA TYR A 74 13.63 16.91 -1.57
C TYR A 74 14.58 15.75 -1.20
N SER A 75 15.65 16.09 -0.47
CA SER A 75 16.71 15.14 -0.07
C SER A 75 16.84 14.91 1.43
N THR A 76 16.19 15.74 2.25
CA THR A 76 16.16 15.61 3.73
C THR A 76 14.77 15.85 4.25
N LYS A 77 14.51 15.46 5.53
CA LYS A 77 13.21 15.70 6.19
C LYS A 77 12.86 17.18 6.22
N GLU A 78 13.84 18.05 6.46
CA GLU A 78 13.68 19.50 6.56
C GLU A 78 13.27 20.12 5.25
N SER A 79 13.59 19.49 4.10
CA SER A 79 13.20 20.00 2.78
C SER A 79 11.69 19.98 2.55
N PHE A 80 10.95 19.22 3.34
CA PHE A 80 9.49 19.17 3.29
C PHE A 80 8.80 20.17 4.24
N ALA A 81 9.55 20.92 5.05
CA ALA A 81 8.98 21.86 6.01
C ALA A 81 8.10 22.90 5.32
N GLY A 82 6.86 23.06 5.79
CA GLY A 82 5.85 23.95 5.22
C GLY A 82 5.33 23.55 3.85
N GLN A 83 5.72 22.39 3.32
CA GLN A 83 5.24 21.87 2.05
C GLN A 83 4.01 20.99 2.24
N LYS A 84 3.10 20.96 1.25
CA LYS A 84 2.04 19.96 1.19
C LYS A 84 2.59 18.64 0.68
N VAL A 85 2.43 17.59 1.49
CA VAL A 85 2.86 16.22 1.17
C VAL A 85 1.66 15.30 1.15
N GLY A 86 1.47 14.61 0.03
CA GLY A 86 0.31 13.75 -0.22
C GLY A 86 0.47 12.35 0.33
N ALA A 87 -0.66 11.74 0.71
CA ALA A 87 -0.80 10.31 0.95
C ALA A 87 -2.23 9.86 0.63
N GLN A 88 -2.42 8.57 0.36
CA GLN A 88 -3.76 8.01 0.29
C GLN A 88 -4.35 7.95 1.71
N LYS A 89 -5.61 8.33 1.81
CA LYS A 89 -6.34 8.42 3.07
C LYS A 89 -6.38 7.08 3.82
N GLY A 90 -6.15 7.13 5.13
CA GLY A 90 -6.18 5.97 6.02
C GLY A 90 -4.97 5.04 5.93
N THR A 91 -3.94 5.39 5.15
CA THR A 91 -2.72 4.60 4.98
C THR A 91 -1.67 4.88 6.05
N VAL A 92 -0.67 3.99 6.15
CA VAL A 92 0.50 4.23 6.99
C VAL A 92 1.34 5.42 6.49
N GLN A 93 1.28 5.75 5.21
CA GLN A 93 1.95 6.90 4.61
C GLN A 93 1.46 8.22 5.21
N SER A 94 0.15 8.32 5.50
CA SER A 94 -0.39 9.48 6.25
C SER A 94 0.22 9.60 7.64
N LEU A 95 0.46 8.46 8.34
CA LEU A 95 1.13 8.45 9.64
C LEU A 95 2.61 8.80 9.51
N LEU A 96 3.31 8.34 8.46
CA LEU A 96 4.70 8.70 8.22
C LEU A 96 4.86 10.20 7.99
N ILE A 97 3.96 10.82 7.23
CA ILE A 97 3.98 12.28 7.04
C ILE A 97 3.79 12.98 8.38
N LYS A 98 2.81 12.59 9.19
CA LYS A 98 2.55 13.20 10.50
C LYS A 98 3.70 13.03 11.50
N ASN A 99 4.38 11.88 11.49
CA ASN A 99 5.35 11.52 12.52
C ASN A 99 6.80 11.78 12.09
N VAL A 100 7.13 11.58 10.81
CA VAL A 100 8.50 11.65 10.29
C VAL A 100 8.74 12.95 9.52
N LEU A 101 7.74 13.41 8.75
CA LEU A 101 7.77 14.68 8.04
C LEU A 101 6.89 15.73 8.76
N SER A 102 6.96 15.78 10.08
CA SER A 102 6.02 16.48 10.97
C SER A 102 5.87 17.99 10.70
N ASP A 103 6.88 18.61 10.10
CA ASP A 103 6.86 20.02 9.73
C ASP A 103 6.18 20.30 8.38
N SER A 104 5.70 19.25 7.68
CA SER A 104 4.93 19.35 6.45
C SER A 104 3.42 19.40 6.71
N GLU A 105 2.65 19.80 5.70
CA GLU A 105 1.19 19.77 5.70
C GLU A 105 0.70 18.51 4.99
N LEU A 106 -0.01 17.63 5.71
CA LEU A 106 -0.60 16.42 5.13
C LEU A 106 -1.75 16.78 4.19
N PHE A 107 -1.72 16.22 2.96
CA PHE A 107 -2.76 16.29 1.96
C PHE A 107 -3.24 14.87 1.60
N GLU A 108 -4.53 14.58 1.74
CA GLU A 108 -5.06 13.25 1.54
C GLU A 108 -6.12 13.23 0.42
N LEU A 109 -6.02 12.22 -0.47
CA LEU A 109 -7.07 11.84 -1.42
C LEU A 109 -7.30 10.33 -1.34
N ASP A 110 -8.38 9.87 -1.96
CA ASP A 110 -8.76 8.45 -1.92
C ASP A 110 -7.94 7.59 -2.91
N LYS A 111 -7.39 8.19 -3.98
CA LYS A 111 -6.72 7.45 -5.06
C LYS A 111 -5.33 7.99 -5.40
N TYR A 112 -4.40 7.08 -5.63
CA TYR A 112 -3.02 7.40 -6.04
C TYR A 112 -2.89 8.14 -7.38
N PRO A 113 -3.63 7.80 -8.46
CA PRO A 113 -3.55 8.54 -9.71
C PRO A 113 -3.89 10.03 -9.53
N GLU A 114 -4.90 10.37 -8.73
CA GLU A 114 -5.28 11.75 -8.42
C GLU A 114 -4.15 12.48 -7.69
N LEU A 115 -3.56 11.83 -6.68
CA LEU A 115 -2.40 12.37 -5.95
C LEU A 115 -1.18 12.59 -6.87
N GLY A 116 -0.92 11.66 -7.78
CA GLY A 116 0.12 11.80 -8.80
C GLY A 116 -0.09 13.00 -9.71
N MET A 117 -1.32 13.26 -10.11
CA MET A 117 -1.68 14.46 -10.90
C MET A 117 -1.46 15.74 -10.11
N GLU A 118 -1.76 15.77 -8.80
CA GLU A 118 -1.51 16.92 -7.93
C GLU A 118 -0.01 17.25 -7.80
N VAL A 119 0.84 16.20 -7.71
CA VAL A 119 2.32 16.37 -7.74
C VAL A 119 2.78 16.91 -9.08
N ALA A 120 2.34 16.32 -10.20
CA ALA A 120 2.73 16.73 -11.55
C ALA A 120 2.30 18.20 -11.84
N ALA A 121 1.11 18.59 -11.37
CA ALA A 121 0.62 19.96 -11.47
C ALA A 121 1.40 20.95 -10.56
N GLY A 122 2.09 20.44 -9.51
CA GLY A 122 2.78 21.28 -8.53
C GLY A 122 1.85 21.84 -7.44
N ASN A 123 0.65 21.29 -7.28
CA ASN A 123 -0.29 21.68 -6.22
C ASN A 123 0.13 21.12 -4.86
N ILE A 124 0.80 19.98 -4.85
CA ILE A 124 1.51 19.41 -3.70
C ILE A 124 2.97 19.14 -4.06
N ALA A 125 3.85 19.22 -3.08
CA ALA A 125 5.29 19.11 -3.26
C ALA A 125 5.75 17.67 -3.53
N ALA A 126 5.12 16.72 -2.86
CA ALA A 126 5.50 15.31 -2.89
C ALA A 126 4.32 14.40 -2.56
N LEU A 127 4.47 13.11 -2.83
CA LEU A 127 3.55 12.03 -2.50
C LEU A 127 4.33 10.87 -1.89
N VAL A 128 3.92 10.41 -0.70
CA VAL A 128 4.50 9.24 -0.03
C VAL A 128 3.68 8.01 -0.40
N VAL A 129 4.36 6.97 -0.90
CA VAL A 129 3.75 5.71 -1.37
C VAL A 129 4.66 4.52 -1.10
N ASP A 130 4.16 3.31 -1.32
CA ASP A 130 4.99 2.11 -1.46
C ASP A 130 5.81 2.17 -2.76
N SER A 131 7.02 1.61 -2.78
CA SER A 131 7.90 1.66 -3.95
C SER A 131 7.27 1.07 -5.21
N ALA A 132 6.50 -0.01 -5.09
CA ALA A 132 5.80 -0.60 -6.23
C ALA A 132 4.75 0.34 -6.85
N VAL A 133 4.04 1.11 -6.01
CA VAL A 133 3.10 2.16 -6.46
C VAL A 133 3.87 3.32 -7.10
N ALA A 134 5.04 3.69 -6.52
CA ALA A 134 5.88 4.74 -7.09
C ALA A 134 6.31 4.39 -8.52
N ASP A 135 6.80 3.17 -8.73
CA ASP A 135 7.24 2.71 -10.06
C ASP A 135 6.10 2.76 -11.09
N ALA A 136 4.90 2.33 -10.70
CA ALA A 136 3.72 2.37 -11.56
C ALA A 136 3.31 3.81 -11.91
N LEU A 137 3.24 4.70 -10.92
CA LEU A 137 2.86 6.10 -11.14
C LEU A 137 3.88 6.85 -12.01
N ILE A 138 5.19 6.64 -11.79
CA ILE A 138 6.25 7.27 -12.60
C ILE A 138 6.21 6.73 -14.03
N LYS A 139 5.90 5.46 -14.21
CA LYS A 139 5.77 4.86 -15.54
C LYS A 139 4.57 5.42 -16.31
N SER A 140 3.43 5.62 -15.64
CA SER A 140 2.23 6.18 -16.26
C SER A 140 2.31 7.70 -16.46
N ASN A 141 3.10 8.41 -15.65
CA ASN A 141 3.23 9.85 -15.72
C ASN A 141 4.71 10.29 -15.74
N PRO A 142 5.26 10.63 -16.92
CA PRO A 142 6.67 10.98 -17.09
C PRO A 142 7.08 12.33 -16.44
N ASP A 143 6.12 13.11 -15.91
CA ASP A 143 6.38 14.33 -15.15
C ASP A 143 6.66 14.07 -13.66
N LEU A 144 6.59 12.79 -13.25
CA LEU A 144 6.92 12.34 -11.91
C LEU A 144 8.32 11.71 -11.85
N ALA A 145 8.94 11.77 -10.67
CA ALA A 145 10.23 11.14 -10.39
C ALA A 145 10.33 10.80 -8.89
N LEU A 146 11.26 9.91 -8.53
CA LEU A 146 11.59 9.65 -7.13
C LEU A 146 12.40 10.82 -6.54
N ALA A 147 12.05 11.24 -5.33
CA ALA A 147 12.91 12.12 -4.54
C ALA A 147 14.22 11.40 -4.16
N THR A 148 15.26 12.17 -3.85
CA THR A 148 16.50 11.63 -3.27
C THR A 148 16.36 11.29 -1.77
N PHE A 149 15.31 11.76 -1.13
CA PHE A 149 15.00 11.42 0.26
C PHE A 149 14.57 9.96 0.39
N GLU A 150 15.16 9.26 1.35
CA GLU A 150 14.79 7.90 1.73
C GLU A 150 14.42 7.89 3.23
N PHE A 151 13.37 7.13 3.57
CA PHE A 151 13.01 6.88 4.96
C PHE A 151 14.04 5.96 5.63
N ASP A 152 14.35 6.21 6.89
CA ASP A 152 15.16 5.28 7.68
C ASP A 152 14.38 3.95 7.83
N PRO A 153 14.98 2.81 7.44
CA PRO A 153 14.35 1.49 7.59
C PRO A 153 13.92 1.15 9.02
N ASN A 154 14.52 1.79 10.02
CA ASN A 154 14.16 1.58 11.43
C ASN A 154 12.92 2.39 11.86
N GLU A 155 12.52 3.39 11.09
CA GLU A 155 11.36 4.25 11.36
C GLU A 155 10.08 3.75 10.70
N VAL A 156 10.17 2.77 9.77
CA VAL A 156 9.03 2.31 8.98
C VAL A 156 8.92 0.78 8.99
N ASN A 157 7.68 0.30 9.07
CA ASN A 157 7.38 -1.11 8.88
C ASN A 157 6.92 -1.33 7.44
N TYR A 158 7.56 -2.27 6.76
CA TYR A 158 7.30 -2.57 5.35
C TYR A 158 6.43 -3.81 5.12
N GLY A 159 6.08 -4.53 6.18
CA GLY A 159 5.32 -5.78 6.08
C GLY A 159 3.88 -5.55 5.69
N LYS A 160 3.41 -6.20 4.61
CA LYS A 160 2.03 -6.19 4.13
C LYS A 160 1.35 -7.49 4.52
N ALA A 161 0.18 -7.39 5.16
CA ALA A 161 -0.62 -8.52 5.62
C ALA A 161 -2.09 -8.33 5.23
N ALA A 162 -2.84 -9.43 5.22
CA ALA A 162 -4.29 -9.39 5.15
C ALA A 162 -4.87 -9.03 6.52
N VAL A 163 -6.04 -8.40 6.52
CA VAL A 163 -6.78 -8.03 7.74
C VAL A 163 -8.02 -8.91 7.88
N ILE A 164 -8.27 -9.41 9.08
CA ILE A 164 -9.33 -10.36 9.41
C ILE A 164 -10.02 -9.86 10.69
N ALA A 165 -11.31 -10.16 10.85
CA ALA A 165 -12.05 -9.79 12.05
C ALA A 165 -11.41 -10.38 13.31
N LYS A 166 -11.34 -9.57 14.38
CA LYS A 166 -10.71 -9.93 15.65
C LYS A 166 -11.29 -11.20 16.25
N GLY A 167 -10.39 -12.10 16.68
CA GLY A 167 -10.77 -13.34 17.39
C GLY A 167 -11.17 -14.50 16.47
N ASN A 168 -10.94 -14.41 15.16
CA ASN A 168 -11.17 -15.51 14.21
C ASN A 168 -9.89 -16.31 13.96
N GLU A 169 -9.33 -16.90 15.03
CA GLU A 169 -8.02 -17.57 15.02
C GLU A 169 -7.94 -18.72 14.00
N ASP A 170 -9.03 -19.50 13.86
CA ASP A 170 -9.07 -20.62 12.89
C ASP A 170 -8.95 -20.11 11.45
N PHE A 171 -9.62 -18.99 11.12
CA PHE A 171 -9.54 -18.40 9.79
C PHE A 171 -8.16 -17.77 9.54
N VAL A 172 -7.60 -17.08 10.54
CA VAL A 172 -6.21 -16.57 10.47
C VAL A 172 -5.23 -17.71 10.21
N ALA A 173 -5.36 -18.83 10.92
CA ALA A 173 -4.49 -20.00 10.73
C ALA A 173 -4.60 -20.56 9.30
N ALA A 174 -5.82 -20.73 8.79
CA ALA A 174 -6.05 -21.21 7.43
C ALA A 174 -5.49 -20.28 6.35
N VAL A 175 -5.64 -18.97 6.51
CA VAL A 175 -5.05 -17.96 5.62
C VAL A 175 -3.53 -18.02 5.68
N ASN A 176 -2.94 -18.17 6.87
CA ASN A 176 -1.49 -18.25 7.06
C ASN A 176 -0.88 -19.50 6.42
N GLU A 177 -1.57 -20.65 6.45
CA GLU A 177 -1.14 -21.85 5.73
C GLU A 177 -1.00 -21.60 4.23
N VAL A 178 -1.97 -20.90 3.63
CA VAL A 178 -1.91 -20.53 2.21
C VAL A 178 -0.75 -19.57 1.93
N ILE A 179 -0.62 -18.50 2.73
CA ILE A 179 0.45 -17.50 2.57
C ILE A 179 1.82 -18.17 2.67
N THR A 180 2.04 -18.99 3.69
CA THR A 180 3.29 -19.73 3.88
C THR A 180 3.61 -20.63 2.69
N LYS A 181 2.60 -21.35 2.18
CA LYS A 181 2.75 -22.21 1.01
C LYS A 181 3.18 -21.42 -0.22
N VAL A 182 2.41 -20.38 -0.58
CA VAL A 182 2.67 -19.62 -1.83
C VAL A 182 3.95 -18.78 -1.76
N ALA A 183 4.38 -18.39 -0.55
CA ALA A 183 5.67 -17.76 -0.34
C ALA A 183 6.83 -18.76 -0.50
N SER A 184 6.70 -19.98 0.07
CA SER A 184 7.76 -20.97 0.07
C SER A 184 7.98 -21.62 -1.31
N ASP A 185 6.92 -21.78 -2.12
CA ASP A 185 7.01 -22.38 -3.46
C ASP A 185 7.26 -21.35 -4.57
N GLY A 186 7.34 -20.06 -4.22
CA GLY A 186 7.59 -18.95 -5.15
C GLY A 186 6.40 -18.58 -6.04
N SER A 187 5.25 -19.21 -5.86
CA SER A 187 4.07 -18.96 -6.72
C SER A 187 3.49 -17.57 -6.54
N PHE A 188 3.59 -16.99 -5.33
CA PHE A 188 3.16 -15.61 -5.10
C PHE A 188 4.00 -14.62 -5.91
N GLN A 189 5.35 -14.74 -5.85
CA GLN A 189 6.23 -13.85 -6.60
C GLN A 189 5.99 -13.98 -8.11
N LYS A 190 5.85 -15.21 -8.60
CA LYS A 190 5.54 -15.43 -10.02
C LYS A 190 4.22 -14.79 -10.42
N ALA A 191 3.16 -14.94 -9.63
CA ALA A 191 1.85 -14.33 -9.92
C ALA A 191 1.90 -12.80 -9.89
N TYR A 192 2.71 -12.23 -9.00
CA TYR A 192 2.96 -10.79 -8.93
C TYR A 192 3.67 -10.31 -10.20
N ASP A 193 4.77 -10.95 -10.61
CA ASP A 193 5.53 -10.60 -11.80
C ASP A 193 4.67 -10.73 -13.08
N ASP A 194 3.88 -11.80 -13.19
CA ASP A 194 2.94 -12.01 -14.30
C ASP A 194 1.87 -10.90 -14.35
N ALA A 195 1.35 -10.46 -13.20
CA ALA A 195 0.36 -9.39 -13.12
C ALA A 195 0.96 -8.03 -13.52
N VAL A 196 2.17 -7.71 -13.08
CA VAL A 196 2.90 -6.50 -13.49
C VAL A 196 3.14 -6.51 -15.00
N ALA A 197 3.62 -7.63 -15.56
CA ALA A 197 3.85 -7.76 -16.99
C ALA A 197 2.55 -7.63 -17.82
N LEU A 198 1.44 -8.15 -17.28
CA LEU A 198 0.12 -8.02 -17.93
C LEU A 198 -0.34 -6.55 -17.92
N ALA A 199 -0.29 -5.87 -16.77
CA ALA A 199 -0.65 -4.47 -16.65
C ALA A 199 0.16 -3.60 -17.62
N ASP A 200 1.48 -3.85 -17.71
CA ASP A 200 2.38 -3.20 -18.65
C ASP A 200 1.96 -3.40 -20.10
N SER A 201 1.60 -4.63 -20.48
CA SER A 201 1.19 -4.96 -21.85
C SER A 201 -0.14 -4.31 -22.23
N MET A 202 -1.01 -4.05 -21.27
CA MET A 202 -2.33 -3.45 -21.47
C MET A 202 -2.32 -1.92 -21.33
N GLY A 203 -1.20 -1.32 -20.89
CA GLY A 203 -1.12 0.11 -20.60
C GLY A 203 -2.06 0.51 -19.45
N LEU A 204 -2.33 -0.42 -18.51
CA LEU A 204 -3.18 -0.18 -17.35
C LEU A 204 -2.37 0.52 -16.26
N GLU A 205 -2.95 1.59 -15.73
CA GLU A 205 -2.47 2.19 -14.48
C GLU A 205 -2.89 1.29 -13.30
N MET A 206 -1.97 1.10 -12.34
CA MET A 206 -2.34 0.40 -11.11
C MET A 206 -3.11 1.38 -10.21
N ASP A 207 -4.36 1.07 -9.95
CA ASP A 207 -5.21 1.78 -8.99
C ASP A 207 -4.87 1.43 -7.54
#